data_06e765975d3fad02b2fc02d16bcbe430
#
_entry.id   06e765975d3fad02b2fc02d16bcbe430
#
_cell.length_a   1.000
_cell.length_b   1.000
_cell.length_c   1.000
_cell.angle_alpha   90.00
_cell.angle_beta   90.00
_cell.angle_gamma   90.00
#
_symmetry.space_group_name_H-M   'P 1'
#
loop_
_entity.id
_entity.type
_entity.pdbx_description
1 polymer ?
#
loop_
_entity_poly.entity_id
_entity_poly.type
_entity_poly.pdbx_seq_one_letter_code
_entity_poly.pdbx_strand_id
1 'polypeptide(L)'
;MKNVCGLDVHKDSIFMCIIKENGDKIEEKFGVLTPELDRLRDLLVYHSVGDIAMESTSIYWIPIWRVLYSDFNIKLVNPYFIKQLPGRKSDVKDAHWIATVLQKELIKGSFIPEPIIQELRLYDRRIFYLNRSLQRAEQNIDLILQRCNIRLSNYVSDIGGKSMQKVIDSIIEGKTDPDILLLLVHKRTRNKHGDEVIKAALTGVISKTDRMMLKLSREETCMYERQIEECYVEMNSICQTHFSQEIELLQTIPGIKKDSAMRIVAEIGVDMKAFITASAIVGWAGLKPRNDESAGKIKGRKTLHGNKFLRVLLVQCAWAACRTKGSRFFYKYQTLTKRMNHNKALLANARKILVIIWNILSKKQPFTTTYIAA
;
A
#
# COMPACT_ATOMS: atom_id res chain seq x y z
N MET A 1 -13.23 -31.83 -20.81
CA MET A 1 -12.32 -30.89 -20.07
C MET A 1 -11.89 -29.82 -21.07
N LYS A 2 -11.48 -28.63 -20.60
CA LYS A 2 -10.94 -27.58 -21.51
C LYS A 2 -9.42 -27.69 -21.57
N ASN A 3 -8.81 -27.29 -22.69
CA ASN A 3 -7.38 -27.12 -22.78
C ASN A 3 -6.94 -26.03 -21.79
N VAL A 4 -5.94 -26.31 -20.97
CA VAL A 4 -5.44 -25.38 -19.95
C VAL A 4 -3.95 -25.14 -20.14
N CYS A 5 -3.47 -23.97 -19.71
CA CYS A 5 -2.05 -23.64 -19.81
C CYS A 5 -1.48 -23.19 -18.45
N GLY A 6 -0.27 -23.66 -18.16
CA GLY A 6 0.56 -23.17 -17.06
C GLY A 6 1.74 -22.39 -17.60
N LEU A 7 1.97 -21.19 -17.02
CA LEU A 7 3.11 -20.34 -17.35
C LEU A 7 3.99 -20.16 -16.12
N ASP A 8 5.22 -20.60 -16.21
CA ASP A 8 6.28 -20.31 -15.26
C ASP A 8 7.10 -19.13 -15.76
N VAL A 9 7.03 -18.01 -15.04
CA VAL A 9 7.50 -16.71 -15.51
C VAL A 9 8.79 -16.31 -14.80
N HIS A 10 9.83 -16.11 -15.60
CA HIS A 10 11.13 -15.60 -15.15
C HIS A 10 11.41 -14.21 -15.75
N LYS A 11 12.54 -13.63 -15.34
CA LYS A 11 13.00 -12.34 -15.85
C LYS A 11 13.21 -12.33 -17.36
N ASP A 12 13.83 -13.37 -17.89
CA ASP A 12 14.33 -13.43 -19.25
C ASP A 12 13.71 -14.56 -20.09
N SER A 13 12.75 -15.31 -19.53
CA SER A 13 12.08 -16.43 -20.21
C SER A 13 10.76 -16.81 -19.58
N ILE A 14 9.92 -17.43 -20.40
CA ILE A 14 8.62 -17.99 -20.00
C ILE A 14 8.62 -19.45 -20.41
N PHE A 15 8.38 -20.35 -19.45
CA PHE A 15 8.13 -21.76 -19.74
C PHE A 15 6.63 -21.99 -19.78
N MET A 16 6.15 -22.55 -20.87
CA MET A 16 4.75 -22.85 -21.12
C MET A 16 4.51 -24.34 -21.11
N CYS A 17 3.41 -24.76 -20.53
CA CYS A 17 2.89 -26.12 -20.69
C CYS A 17 1.38 -26.06 -20.92
N ILE A 18 0.92 -26.54 -22.08
CA ILE A 18 -0.50 -26.76 -22.38
C ILE A 18 -0.81 -28.21 -22.07
N ILE A 19 -1.90 -28.47 -21.34
CA ILE A 19 -2.49 -29.80 -21.15
C ILE A 19 -3.81 -29.82 -21.91
N LYS A 20 -3.90 -30.67 -22.92
CA LYS A 20 -5.10 -30.86 -23.73
C LYS A 20 -6.14 -31.76 -23.03
N GLU A 21 -7.37 -31.73 -23.51
CA GLU A 21 -8.46 -32.57 -23.01
C GLU A 21 -8.16 -34.07 -23.07
N ASN A 22 -7.44 -34.52 -24.12
CA ASN A 22 -7.00 -35.90 -24.31
C ASN A 22 -5.80 -36.32 -23.44
N GLY A 23 -5.25 -35.38 -22.65
CA GLY A 23 -4.07 -35.59 -21.81
C GLY A 23 -2.73 -35.31 -22.48
N ASP A 24 -2.71 -34.98 -23.77
CA ASP A 24 -1.48 -34.60 -24.48
C ASP A 24 -0.92 -33.32 -23.92
N LYS A 25 0.40 -33.17 -23.99
CA LYS A 25 1.14 -32.01 -23.47
C LYS A 25 1.92 -31.34 -24.58
N ILE A 26 1.94 -30.02 -24.54
CA ILE A 26 2.79 -29.20 -25.38
C ILE A 26 3.61 -28.33 -24.45
N GLU A 27 4.91 -28.42 -24.54
CA GLU A 27 5.85 -27.64 -23.74
C GLU A 27 6.73 -26.82 -24.67
N GLU A 28 6.83 -25.52 -24.41
CA GLU A 28 7.68 -24.63 -25.17
C GLU A 28 8.25 -23.53 -24.27
N LYS A 29 9.42 -23.01 -24.67
CA LYS A 29 10.08 -21.88 -24.03
C LYS A 29 10.02 -20.67 -24.93
N PHE A 30 9.61 -19.53 -24.35
CA PHE A 30 9.52 -18.23 -25.02
C PHE A 30 10.49 -17.24 -24.38
N GLY A 31 10.91 -16.26 -25.18
CA GLY A 31 11.52 -15.04 -24.70
C GLY A 31 10.47 -14.09 -24.09
N VAL A 32 10.92 -12.92 -23.63
CA VAL A 32 10.07 -11.92 -22.98
C VAL A 32 9.86 -10.66 -23.81
N LEU A 33 10.39 -10.62 -25.03
CA LEU A 33 10.20 -9.53 -25.97
C LEU A 33 8.80 -9.57 -26.58
N THR A 34 8.24 -8.42 -26.92
CA THR A 34 6.87 -8.32 -27.44
C THR A 34 6.55 -9.30 -28.56
N PRO A 35 7.39 -9.50 -29.61
CA PRO A 35 7.10 -10.49 -30.64
C PRO A 35 6.98 -11.92 -30.12
N GLU A 36 7.74 -12.27 -29.07
CA GLU A 36 7.66 -13.59 -28.44
C GLU A 36 6.36 -13.74 -27.60
N LEU A 37 5.90 -12.65 -26.97
CA LEU A 37 4.61 -12.64 -26.27
C LEU A 37 3.43 -12.77 -27.24
N ASP A 38 3.50 -12.10 -28.40
CA ASP A 38 2.51 -12.25 -29.46
C ASP A 38 2.49 -13.67 -30.01
N ARG A 39 3.67 -14.28 -30.25
CA ARG A 39 3.80 -15.69 -30.66
C ARG A 39 3.22 -16.63 -29.61
N LEU A 40 3.45 -16.37 -28.32
CA LEU A 40 2.85 -17.13 -27.24
C LEU A 40 1.32 -17.03 -27.29
N ARG A 41 0.75 -15.81 -27.45
CA ARG A 41 -0.69 -15.61 -27.58
C ARG A 41 -1.27 -16.39 -28.75
N ASP A 42 -0.67 -16.27 -29.91
CA ASP A 42 -1.16 -16.92 -31.13
C ASP A 42 -1.13 -18.45 -31.01
N LEU A 43 -0.10 -19.02 -30.35
CA LEU A 43 -0.03 -20.45 -30.06
C LEU A 43 -1.13 -20.90 -29.10
N LEU A 44 -1.42 -20.10 -28.06
CA LEU A 44 -2.49 -20.40 -27.12
C LEU A 44 -3.88 -20.36 -27.78
N VAL A 45 -4.11 -19.39 -28.68
CA VAL A 45 -5.33 -19.30 -29.51
C VAL A 45 -5.43 -20.51 -30.45
N TYR A 46 -4.34 -20.85 -31.14
CA TYR A 46 -4.31 -22.02 -32.06
C TYR A 46 -4.68 -23.32 -31.34
N HIS A 47 -4.26 -23.48 -30.11
CA HIS A 47 -4.60 -24.68 -29.29
C HIS A 47 -5.92 -24.54 -28.51
N SER A 48 -6.74 -23.51 -28.79
CA SER A 48 -8.02 -23.27 -28.12
C SER A 48 -7.93 -23.35 -26.59
N VAL A 49 -6.88 -22.77 -26.01
CA VAL A 49 -6.71 -22.67 -24.55
C VAL A 49 -7.76 -21.72 -24.01
N GLY A 50 -8.48 -22.10 -22.95
CA GLY A 50 -9.48 -21.23 -22.30
C GLY A 50 -8.98 -20.61 -21.00
N ASP A 51 -8.32 -21.42 -20.18
CA ASP A 51 -7.86 -21.04 -18.85
C ASP A 51 -6.34 -21.09 -18.76
N ILE A 52 -5.74 -20.04 -18.21
CA ILE A 52 -4.30 -19.93 -17.99
C ILE A 52 -4.02 -19.71 -16.51
N ALA A 53 -3.04 -20.43 -15.95
CA ALA A 53 -2.46 -20.08 -14.67
C ALA A 53 -1.02 -19.61 -14.86
N MET A 54 -0.68 -18.49 -14.22
CA MET A 54 0.62 -17.84 -14.33
C MET A 54 1.18 -17.52 -12.96
N GLU A 55 2.46 -17.81 -12.74
CA GLU A 55 3.11 -17.48 -11.48
C GLU A 55 3.34 -15.97 -11.32
N SER A 56 3.06 -15.44 -10.10
CA SER A 56 3.16 -14.01 -9.79
C SER A 56 4.57 -13.59 -9.37
N THR A 57 5.59 -13.96 -10.15
CA THR A 57 6.97 -13.61 -9.82
C THR A 57 7.27 -12.15 -10.11
N SER A 58 7.51 -11.37 -9.05
CA SER A 58 7.85 -9.94 -9.12
C SER A 58 6.87 -9.11 -9.98
N ILE A 59 7.38 -8.39 -10.98
CA ILE A 59 6.61 -7.61 -11.98
C ILE A 59 6.58 -8.29 -13.36
N TYR A 60 7.27 -9.41 -13.53
CA TYR A 60 7.50 -10.05 -14.83
C TYR A 60 6.22 -10.60 -15.46
N TRP A 61 5.21 -10.91 -14.67
CA TRP A 61 3.89 -11.36 -15.13
C TRP A 61 3.07 -10.23 -15.82
N ILE A 62 3.35 -8.95 -15.53
CA ILE A 62 2.54 -7.81 -16.00
C ILE A 62 2.53 -7.68 -17.52
N PRO A 63 3.67 -7.69 -18.24
CA PRO A 63 3.67 -7.63 -19.71
C PRO A 63 2.90 -8.80 -20.33
N ILE A 64 3.09 -10.01 -19.81
CA ILE A 64 2.41 -11.21 -20.30
C ILE A 64 0.90 -11.09 -20.08
N TRP A 65 0.48 -10.67 -18.90
CA TRP A 65 -0.93 -10.46 -18.58
C TRP A 65 -1.56 -9.43 -19.53
N ARG A 66 -0.87 -8.33 -19.85
CA ARG A 66 -1.36 -7.29 -20.75
C ARG A 66 -1.60 -7.79 -22.18
N VAL A 67 -0.81 -8.74 -22.64
CA VAL A 67 -0.98 -9.34 -23.99
C VAL A 67 -2.10 -10.36 -24.00
N LEU A 68 -2.31 -11.07 -22.89
CA LEU A 68 -3.19 -12.24 -22.86
C LEU A 68 -4.58 -11.97 -22.24
N TYR A 69 -4.78 -10.89 -21.46
CA TYR A 69 -5.98 -10.74 -20.62
C TYR A 69 -7.29 -10.53 -21.39
N SER A 70 -7.23 -10.06 -22.65
CA SER A 70 -8.39 -9.87 -23.51
C SER A 70 -8.95 -11.19 -24.05
N ASP A 71 -8.10 -12.18 -24.26
CA ASP A 71 -8.41 -13.40 -24.98
C ASP A 71 -8.60 -14.61 -24.04
N PHE A 72 -8.07 -14.56 -22.83
CA PHE A 72 -8.00 -15.72 -21.94
C PHE A 72 -8.45 -15.41 -20.51
N ASN A 73 -8.97 -16.44 -19.83
CA ASN A 73 -9.24 -16.39 -18.39
C ASN A 73 -7.95 -16.68 -17.61
N ILE A 74 -7.30 -15.64 -17.08
CA ILE A 74 -5.97 -15.76 -16.44
C ILE A 74 -6.11 -15.78 -14.92
N LYS A 75 -5.56 -16.82 -14.30
CA LYS A 75 -5.38 -16.93 -12.84
C LYS A 75 -3.91 -16.65 -12.50
N LEU A 76 -3.66 -15.50 -11.86
CA LEU A 76 -2.34 -15.21 -11.29
C LEU A 76 -2.18 -15.97 -9.97
N VAL A 77 -1.12 -16.75 -9.83
CA VAL A 77 -0.94 -17.66 -8.69
C VAL A 77 0.30 -17.30 -7.89
N ASN A 78 0.14 -17.25 -6.57
CA ASN A 78 1.28 -17.00 -5.69
C ASN A 78 2.13 -18.30 -5.55
N PRO A 79 3.46 -18.25 -5.84
CA PRO A 79 4.37 -19.38 -5.71
C PRO A 79 4.31 -20.10 -4.38
N TYR A 80 4.11 -19.36 -3.30
CA TYR A 80 4.00 -19.90 -1.95
C TYR A 80 2.89 -20.95 -1.81
N PHE A 81 1.72 -20.68 -2.41
CA PHE A 81 0.60 -21.63 -2.34
C PHE A 81 0.78 -22.82 -3.25
N ILE A 82 1.37 -22.63 -4.44
CA ILE A 82 1.68 -23.75 -5.36
C ILE A 82 2.64 -24.73 -4.71
N LYS A 83 3.66 -24.23 -4.01
CA LYS A 83 4.69 -25.04 -3.33
C LYS A 83 4.15 -25.84 -2.15
N GLN A 84 3.00 -25.49 -1.60
CA GLN A 84 2.38 -26.19 -0.47
C GLN A 84 1.40 -27.31 -0.89
N LEU A 85 1.06 -27.40 -2.17
CA LEU A 85 0.16 -28.45 -2.64
C LEU A 85 0.86 -29.82 -2.62
N PRO A 86 0.21 -30.86 -2.06
CA PRO A 86 0.77 -32.21 -2.02
C PRO A 86 0.92 -32.78 -3.43
N GLY A 87 1.96 -33.60 -3.66
CA GLY A 87 2.19 -34.29 -4.92
C GLY A 87 3.22 -33.64 -5.84
N ARG A 88 3.83 -32.50 -5.50
CA ARG A 88 4.96 -31.93 -6.23
C ARG A 88 6.18 -32.85 -6.08
N LYS A 89 6.71 -33.35 -7.20
CA LYS A 89 8.01 -34.01 -7.29
C LYS A 89 9.05 -32.99 -7.74
N SER A 90 10.29 -33.10 -7.23
CA SER A 90 11.39 -32.18 -7.52
C SER A 90 11.72 -32.03 -9.01
N ASP A 91 11.41 -33.06 -9.83
CA ASP A 91 11.76 -33.10 -11.25
C ASP A 91 10.64 -32.68 -12.21
N VAL A 92 9.49 -32.23 -11.69
CA VAL A 92 8.40 -31.72 -12.53
C VAL A 92 8.69 -30.28 -12.90
N LYS A 93 8.73 -29.96 -14.20
CA LYS A 93 8.84 -28.58 -14.69
C LYS A 93 7.73 -27.74 -14.06
N ASP A 94 8.07 -26.59 -13.56
CA ASP A 94 7.13 -25.74 -12.80
C ASP A 94 5.90 -25.34 -13.64
N ALA A 95 6.05 -25.06 -14.95
CA ALA A 95 4.94 -24.79 -15.87
C ALA A 95 3.95 -25.95 -15.98
N HIS A 96 4.45 -27.19 -16.09
CA HIS A 96 3.59 -28.39 -16.12
C HIS A 96 2.83 -28.57 -14.80
N TRP A 97 3.48 -28.35 -13.65
CA TRP A 97 2.82 -28.43 -12.36
C TRP A 97 1.71 -27.38 -12.22
N ILE A 98 1.98 -26.14 -12.66
CA ILE A 98 0.99 -25.04 -12.67
C ILE A 98 -0.23 -25.42 -13.55
N ALA A 99 0.00 -25.97 -14.75
CA ALA A 99 -1.08 -26.45 -15.62
C ALA A 99 -1.88 -27.60 -14.98
N THR A 100 -1.19 -28.54 -14.33
CA THR A 100 -1.83 -29.69 -13.66
C THR A 100 -2.75 -29.26 -12.52
N VAL A 101 -2.29 -28.35 -11.65
CA VAL A 101 -3.10 -27.87 -10.52
C VAL A 101 -4.24 -26.95 -10.97
N LEU A 102 -4.07 -26.26 -12.12
CA LEU A 102 -5.15 -25.50 -12.76
C LEU A 102 -6.23 -26.44 -13.30
N GLN A 103 -5.84 -27.50 -14.04
CA GLN A 103 -6.76 -28.49 -14.60
C GLN A 103 -7.59 -29.20 -13.51
N LYS A 104 -6.99 -29.45 -12.35
CA LYS A 104 -7.64 -30.04 -11.17
C LYS A 104 -8.40 -29.04 -10.31
N GLU A 105 -8.50 -27.77 -10.71
CA GLU A 105 -9.17 -26.69 -9.99
C GLU A 105 -8.67 -26.48 -8.54
N LEU A 106 -7.43 -26.88 -8.25
CA LEU A 106 -6.85 -26.81 -6.91
C LEU A 106 -6.28 -25.42 -6.56
N ILE A 107 -6.25 -24.48 -7.52
CA ILE A 107 -5.68 -23.15 -7.33
C ILE A 107 -6.75 -22.07 -7.34
N LYS A 108 -6.62 -21.16 -6.39
CA LYS A 108 -7.37 -19.88 -6.38
C LYS A 108 -6.46 -18.80 -6.95
N GLY A 109 -6.95 -18.08 -7.96
CA GLY A 109 -6.24 -16.93 -8.51
C GLY A 109 -6.08 -15.82 -7.47
N SER A 110 -4.98 -15.08 -7.58
CA SER A 110 -4.80 -13.83 -6.86
C SER A 110 -5.66 -12.73 -7.48
N PHE A 111 -6.05 -11.76 -6.68
CA PHE A 111 -6.79 -10.59 -7.17
C PHE A 111 -5.92 -9.77 -8.14
N ILE A 112 -6.31 -9.69 -9.39
CA ILE A 112 -5.77 -8.79 -10.40
C ILE A 112 -6.83 -7.70 -10.63
N PRO A 113 -6.56 -6.45 -10.29
CA PRO A 113 -7.51 -5.37 -10.54
C PRO A 113 -7.57 -5.00 -12.03
N GLU A 114 -8.65 -4.35 -12.43
CA GLU A 114 -8.81 -3.77 -13.75
C GLU A 114 -7.66 -2.81 -14.10
N PRO A 115 -7.37 -2.59 -15.41
CA PRO A 115 -6.24 -1.74 -15.84
C PRO A 115 -6.21 -0.36 -15.20
N ILE A 116 -7.36 0.31 -15.11
CA ILE A 116 -7.47 1.64 -14.48
C ILE A 116 -7.10 1.62 -13.00
N ILE A 117 -7.45 0.57 -12.28
CA ILE A 117 -7.06 0.38 -10.87
C ILE A 117 -5.58 0.04 -10.75
N GLN A 118 -5.01 -0.68 -11.72
CA GLN A 118 -3.56 -0.91 -11.76
C GLN A 118 -2.78 0.39 -11.95
N GLU A 119 -3.28 1.30 -12.78
CA GLU A 119 -2.71 2.64 -12.98
C GLU A 119 -2.74 3.46 -11.68
N LEU A 120 -3.91 3.57 -11.03
CA LEU A 120 -4.03 4.22 -9.72
C LEU A 120 -3.07 3.63 -8.67
N ARG A 121 -2.87 2.30 -8.69
CA ARG A 121 -1.95 1.59 -7.81
C ARG A 121 -0.49 2.01 -8.00
N LEU A 122 -0.08 2.33 -9.22
CA LEU A 122 1.28 2.81 -9.47
C LEU A 122 1.52 4.15 -8.77
N TYR A 123 0.55 5.09 -8.88
CA TYR A 123 0.62 6.38 -8.18
C TYR A 123 0.58 6.22 -6.66
N ASP A 124 -0.37 5.43 -6.10
CA ASP A 124 -0.44 5.22 -4.64
C ASP A 124 0.85 4.63 -4.07
N ARG A 125 1.42 3.63 -4.76
CA ARG A 125 2.67 3.00 -4.33
C ARG A 125 3.86 3.93 -4.49
N ARG A 126 3.87 4.79 -5.53
CA ARG A 126 4.87 5.84 -5.67
C ARG A 126 4.79 6.81 -4.50
N ILE A 127 3.60 7.32 -4.16
CA ILE A 127 3.36 8.19 -3.01
C ILE A 127 3.84 7.53 -1.71
N PHE A 128 3.56 6.23 -1.51
CA PHE A 128 4.03 5.51 -0.33
C PHE A 128 5.55 5.53 -0.20
N TYR A 129 6.29 5.28 -1.27
CA TYR A 129 7.76 5.29 -1.23
C TYR A 129 8.33 6.71 -1.15
N LEU A 130 7.73 7.69 -1.82
CA LEU A 130 8.12 9.09 -1.72
C LEU A 130 7.98 9.63 -0.30
N ASN A 131 6.87 9.32 0.39
CA ASN A 131 6.69 9.69 1.80
C ASN A 131 7.79 9.09 2.70
N ARG A 132 8.23 7.86 2.45
CA ARG A 132 9.35 7.26 3.20
C ARG A 132 10.68 7.96 2.93
N SER A 133 10.93 8.37 1.68
CA SER A 133 12.12 9.14 1.31
C SER A 133 12.09 10.52 1.92
N LEU A 134 10.94 11.20 1.91
CA LEU A 134 10.72 12.48 2.58
C LEU A 134 11.03 12.40 4.07
N GLN A 135 10.45 11.42 4.78
CA GLN A 135 10.76 11.22 6.21
C GLN A 135 12.25 10.99 6.49
N ARG A 136 12.94 10.26 5.59
CA ARG A 136 14.39 10.06 5.73
C ARG A 136 15.18 11.37 5.53
N ALA A 137 14.80 12.19 4.54
CA ALA A 137 15.43 13.48 4.30
C ALA A 137 15.19 14.45 5.47
N GLU A 138 13.99 14.48 6.06
CA GLU A 138 13.67 15.22 7.27
C GLU A 138 14.51 14.77 8.47
N GLN A 139 14.68 13.45 8.65
CA GLN A 139 15.56 12.91 9.69
C GLN A 139 17.02 13.32 9.48
N ASN A 140 17.50 13.36 8.23
CA ASN A 140 18.86 13.84 7.92
C ASN A 140 19.02 15.32 8.27
N ILE A 141 18.02 16.16 7.97
CA ILE A 141 17.99 17.57 8.38
C ILE A 141 18.13 17.68 9.90
N ASP A 142 17.33 16.91 10.64
CA ASP A 142 17.40 16.93 12.12
C ASP A 142 18.77 16.52 12.63
N LEU A 143 19.38 15.46 12.08
CA LEU A 143 20.72 15.02 12.45
C LEU A 143 21.77 16.09 12.21
N ILE A 144 21.69 16.84 11.10
CA ILE A 144 22.62 17.93 10.81
C ILE A 144 22.44 19.07 11.85
N LEU A 145 21.21 19.49 12.11
CA LEU A 145 20.91 20.51 13.12
C LEU A 145 21.37 20.09 14.51
N GLN A 146 21.13 18.84 14.89
CA GLN A 146 21.57 18.27 16.15
C GLN A 146 23.11 18.28 16.30
N ARG A 147 23.85 17.98 15.21
CA ARG A 147 25.31 18.07 15.17
C ARG A 147 25.79 19.51 15.37
N CYS A 148 25.05 20.49 14.86
CA CYS A 148 25.32 21.92 15.06
C CYS A 148 24.87 22.44 16.42
N ASN A 149 24.35 21.60 17.30
CA ASN A 149 23.71 21.92 18.57
C ASN A 149 22.46 22.82 18.44
N ILE A 150 21.79 22.83 17.31
CA ILE A 150 20.48 23.46 17.12
C ILE A 150 19.40 22.45 17.47
N ARG A 151 18.62 22.71 18.53
CA ARG A 151 17.72 21.75 19.17
C ARG A 151 16.24 22.12 19.03
N LEU A 152 15.89 22.90 18.01
CA LEU A 152 14.49 23.34 17.81
C LEU A 152 13.53 22.17 17.64
N SER A 153 13.97 21.04 17.07
CA SER A 153 13.16 19.82 16.91
C SER A 153 12.63 19.24 18.23
N ASN A 154 13.25 19.53 19.37
CA ASN A 154 12.75 19.14 20.69
C ASN A 154 11.47 19.89 21.10
N TYR A 155 11.17 21.02 20.48
CA TYR A 155 10.08 21.94 20.85
C TYR A 155 8.99 22.02 19.79
N VAL A 156 9.23 21.53 18.57
CA VAL A 156 8.24 21.45 17.50
C VAL A 156 7.77 20.00 17.32
N SER A 157 6.55 19.82 16.87
CA SER A 157 5.97 18.47 16.68
C SER A 157 6.31 17.86 15.34
N ASP A 158 6.84 18.65 14.40
CA ASP A 158 7.05 18.26 13.01
C ASP A 158 8.23 19.03 12.41
N ILE A 159 9.21 18.31 11.90
CA ILE A 159 10.40 18.87 11.24
C ILE A 159 10.04 19.45 9.87
N GLY A 160 9.10 18.82 9.16
CA GLY A 160 8.53 19.33 7.91
C GLY A 160 7.59 20.53 8.08
N GLY A 161 7.31 20.97 9.33
CA GLY A 161 6.41 22.09 9.60
C GLY A 161 6.93 23.42 9.11
N LYS A 162 6.02 24.31 8.68
CA LYS A 162 6.33 25.62 8.07
C LYS A 162 7.31 26.49 8.86
N SER A 163 7.26 26.47 10.20
CA SER A 163 8.22 27.22 11.04
C SER A 163 9.62 26.66 10.94
N MET A 164 9.73 25.33 10.98
CA MET A 164 11.02 24.65 10.90
C MET A 164 11.64 24.87 9.51
N GLN A 165 10.86 24.74 8.45
CA GLN A 165 11.32 25.02 7.08
C GLN A 165 11.86 26.44 6.94
N LYS A 166 11.15 27.47 7.46
CA LYS A 166 11.62 28.87 7.43
C LYS A 166 12.94 29.05 8.17
N VAL A 167 13.10 28.42 9.33
CA VAL A 167 14.34 28.46 10.10
C VAL A 167 15.48 27.80 9.31
N ILE A 168 15.25 26.64 8.72
CA ILE A 168 16.22 25.91 7.90
C ILE A 168 16.64 26.76 6.69
N ASP A 169 15.69 27.32 5.95
CA ASP A 169 15.93 28.16 4.79
C ASP A 169 16.76 29.41 5.17
N SER A 170 16.45 30.04 6.30
CA SER A 170 17.23 31.17 6.83
C SER A 170 18.67 30.79 7.19
N ILE A 171 18.88 29.63 7.81
CA ILE A 171 20.20 29.09 8.12
C ILE A 171 20.99 28.83 6.84
N ILE A 172 20.37 28.27 5.82
CA ILE A 172 20.98 28.01 4.50
C ILE A 172 21.43 29.33 3.86
N GLU A 173 20.66 30.40 4.00
CA GLU A 173 20.99 31.75 3.53
C GLU A 173 22.14 32.42 4.34
N GLY A 174 22.55 31.81 5.46
CA GLY A 174 23.61 32.32 6.32
C GLY A 174 23.14 33.21 7.47
N LYS A 175 21.84 33.35 7.65
CA LYS A 175 21.24 34.08 8.76
C LYS A 175 21.12 33.13 9.96
N THR A 176 22.09 33.21 10.88
CA THR A 176 22.20 32.29 12.02
C THR A 176 21.99 32.98 13.38
N ASP A 177 21.65 34.25 13.37
CA ASP A 177 21.34 35.00 14.59
C ASP A 177 20.09 34.42 15.26
N PRO A 178 20.17 33.93 16.51
CA PRO A 178 19.05 33.32 17.22
C PRO A 178 17.87 34.29 17.40
N ASP A 179 18.06 35.58 17.47
CA ASP A 179 16.99 36.59 17.58
C ASP A 179 16.20 36.68 16.28
N ILE A 180 16.87 36.62 15.14
CA ILE A 180 16.23 36.60 13.82
C ILE A 180 15.49 35.27 13.62
N LEU A 181 16.12 34.16 13.94
CA LEU A 181 15.52 32.84 13.81
C LEU A 181 14.28 32.64 14.71
N LEU A 182 14.30 33.22 15.92
CA LEU A 182 13.17 33.18 16.85
C LEU A 182 11.88 33.77 16.23
N LEU A 183 11.99 34.82 15.43
CA LEU A 183 10.84 35.45 14.79
C LEU A 183 10.15 34.55 13.75
N LEU A 184 10.87 33.56 13.22
CA LEU A 184 10.34 32.57 12.25
C LEU A 184 9.58 31.44 12.93
N VAL A 185 9.77 31.27 14.25
CA VAL A 185 9.08 30.21 15.02
C VAL A 185 7.66 30.64 15.33
N HIS A 186 6.70 29.73 15.13
CA HIS A 186 5.27 30.01 15.32
C HIS A 186 4.98 30.45 16.77
N LYS A 187 4.17 31.51 16.93
CA LYS A 187 3.82 32.11 18.22
C LYS A 187 3.31 31.10 19.27
N ARG A 188 2.55 30.06 18.83
CA ARG A 188 2.08 29.01 19.73
C ARG A 188 3.22 28.23 20.38
N THR A 189 4.28 27.93 19.63
CA THR A 189 5.48 27.21 20.15
C THR A 189 6.22 28.11 21.14
N ARG A 190 6.42 29.38 20.78
CA ARG A 190 7.06 30.38 21.62
C ARG A 190 6.31 30.59 22.94
N ASN A 191 4.97 30.77 22.87
CA ASN A 191 4.13 30.93 24.07
C ASN A 191 4.11 29.70 24.97
N LYS A 192 4.24 28.50 24.39
CA LYS A 192 4.25 27.25 25.15
C LYS A 192 5.55 27.00 25.91
N HIS A 193 6.69 27.37 25.34
CA HIS A 193 8.00 27.02 25.87
C HIS A 193 8.82 28.22 26.37
N GLY A 194 8.41 29.46 26.03
CA GLY A 194 9.15 30.70 26.34
C GLY A 194 10.18 31.07 25.26
N ASP A 195 10.30 32.37 25.00
CA ASP A 195 11.20 32.88 23.94
C ASP A 195 12.67 32.59 24.26
N GLU A 196 13.11 32.70 25.51
CA GLU A 196 14.48 32.44 25.94
C GLU A 196 14.89 30.98 25.71
N VAL A 197 13.97 30.03 25.99
CA VAL A 197 14.21 28.60 25.76
C VAL A 197 14.33 28.29 24.28
N ILE A 198 13.45 28.85 23.46
CA ILE A 198 13.49 28.67 22.00
C ILE A 198 14.72 29.33 21.40
N LYS A 199 15.11 30.53 21.86
CA LYS A 199 16.34 31.22 21.45
C LYS A 199 17.57 30.39 21.79
N ALA A 200 17.67 29.84 23.01
CA ALA A 200 18.73 28.93 23.40
C ALA A 200 18.78 27.66 22.51
N ALA A 201 17.63 27.11 22.14
CA ALA A 201 17.52 25.95 21.24
C ALA A 201 17.93 26.27 19.78
N LEU A 202 17.93 27.55 19.38
CA LEU A 202 18.36 28.02 18.07
C LEU A 202 19.85 28.43 18.07
N THR A 203 20.48 28.49 19.23
CA THR A 203 21.90 28.86 19.36
C THR A 203 22.79 27.65 19.11
N GLY A 204 23.62 27.71 18.08
CA GLY A 204 24.52 26.64 17.71
C GLY A 204 25.63 27.12 16.79
N VAL A 205 26.54 26.20 16.41
CA VAL A 205 27.67 26.50 15.53
C VAL A 205 27.50 25.76 14.21
N ILE A 206 27.35 26.51 13.13
CA ILE A 206 27.08 25.97 11.79
C ILE A 206 28.29 26.25 10.88
N SER A 207 28.95 25.21 10.43
CA SER A 207 30.02 25.33 9.45
C SER A 207 29.45 25.55 8.03
N LYS A 208 30.36 25.96 7.11
CA LYS A 208 30.03 26.04 5.68
C LYS A 208 29.58 24.68 5.12
N THR A 209 30.18 23.59 5.59
CA THR A 209 29.84 22.23 5.19
C THR A 209 28.46 21.83 5.71
N ASP A 210 28.13 22.13 6.97
CA ASP A 210 26.80 21.84 7.54
C ASP A 210 25.70 22.56 6.78
N ARG A 211 25.94 23.81 6.42
CA ARG A 211 25.01 24.61 5.62
C ARG A 211 24.78 24.01 4.24
N MET A 212 25.85 23.52 3.59
CA MET A 212 25.74 22.85 2.30
C MET A 212 24.95 21.54 2.42
N MET A 213 25.19 20.73 3.46
CA MET A 213 24.43 19.49 3.69
C MET A 213 22.97 19.77 4.00
N LEU A 214 22.66 20.82 4.78
CA LEU A 214 21.27 21.26 5.00
C LEU A 214 20.58 21.65 3.69
N LYS A 215 21.28 22.41 2.83
CA LYS A 215 20.75 22.81 1.53
C LYS A 215 20.39 21.60 0.68
N LEU A 216 21.31 20.63 0.54
CA LEU A 216 21.06 19.40 -0.24
C LEU A 216 19.85 18.62 0.31
N SER A 217 19.80 18.40 1.63
CA SER A 217 18.67 17.68 2.23
C SER A 217 17.35 18.46 2.12
N ARG A 218 17.40 19.80 2.14
CA ARG A 218 16.20 20.65 1.91
C ARG A 218 15.71 20.57 0.47
N GLU A 219 16.60 20.57 -0.51
CA GLU A 219 16.28 20.35 -1.92
C GLU A 219 15.62 18.98 -2.15
N GLU A 220 16.12 17.92 -1.48
CA GLU A 220 15.49 16.59 -1.50
C GLU A 220 14.06 16.62 -0.95
N THR A 221 13.84 17.28 0.19
CA THR A 221 12.46 17.37 0.76
C THR A 221 11.52 18.09 -0.20
N CYS A 222 11.92 19.24 -0.76
CA CYS A 222 11.12 19.98 -1.74
C CYS A 222 10.81 19.14 -2.99
N MET A 223 11.79 18.38 -3.48
CA MET A 223 11.60 17.48 -4.62
C MET A 223 10.57 16.39 -4.31
N TYR A 224 10.67 15.74 -3.15
CA TYR A 224 9.72 14.69 -2.76
C TYR A 224 8.31 15.23 -2.54
N GLU A 225 8.17 16.39 -1.89
CA GLU A 225 6.86 17.06 -1.69
C GLU A 225 6.20 17.34 -3.04
N ARG A 226 6.94 17.91 -4.00
CA ARG A 226 6.43 18.18 -5.35
C ARG A 226 6.00 16.90 -6.07
N GLN A 227 6.83 15.84 -6.07
CA GLN A 227 6.49 14.59 -6.72
C GLN A 227 5.27 13.90 -6.08
N ILE A 228 5.09 14.02 -4.78
CA ILE A 228 3.90 13.53 -4.08
C ILE A 228 2.65 14.27 -4.58
N GLU A 229 2.72 15.59 -4.68
CA GLU A 229 1.59 16.42 -5.17
C GLU A 229 1.26 16.09 -6.62
N GLU A 230 2.25 15.97 -7.50
CA GLU A 230 2.06 15.56 -8.90
C GLU A 230 1.31 14.21 -8.99
N CYS A 231 1.71 13.23 -8.20
CA CYS A 231 1.02 11.94 -8.13
C CYS A 231 -0.43 12.07 -7.63
N TYR A 232 -0.69 12.94 -6.64
CA TYR A 232 -2.05 13.18 -6.16
C TYR A 232 -2.94 13.89 -7.19
N VAL A 233 -2.39 14.81 -7.96
CA VAL A 233 -3.12 15.49 -9.05
C VAL A 233 -3.60 14.47 -10.09
N GLU A 234 -2.71 13.57 -10.54
CA GLU A 234 -3.06 12.53 -11.51
C GLU A 234 -4.09 11.54 -10.93
N MET A 235 -3.86 11.05 -9.71
CA MET A 235 -4.84 10.17 -9.02
C MET A 235 -6.22 10.85 -8.89
N ASN A 236 -6.24 12.13 -8.58
CA ASN A 236 -7.48 12.89 -8.44
C ASN A 236 -8.21 13.00 -9.78
N SER A 237 -7.50 13.27 -10.87
CA SER A 237 -8.07 13.32 -12.22
C SER A 237 -8.75 12.00 -12.61
N ILE A 238 -8.05 10.88 -12.45
CA ILE A 238 -8.58 9.55 -12.73
C ILE A 238 -9.79 9.25 -11.83
N CYS A 239 -9.69 9.54 -10.53
CA CYS A 239 -10.76 9.26 -9.57
C CYS A 239 -12.01 10.11 -9.81
N GLN A 240 -11.86 11.37 -10.20
CA GLN A 240 -13.00 12.23 -10.54
C GLN A 240 -13.75 11.72 -11.78
N THR A 241 -13.01 11.24 -12.78
CA THR A 241 -13.60 10.74 -14.02
C THR A 241 -14.32 9.41 -13.82
N HIS A 242 -13.76 8.50 -13.01
CA HIS A 242 -14.23 7.10 -12.99
C HIS A 242 -14.85 6.65 -11.66
N PHE A 243 -14.55 7.31 -10.52
CA PHE A 243 -14.88 6.79 -9.18
C PHE A 243 -15.41 7.86 -8.22
N SER A 244 -15.97 8.97 -8.72
CA SER A 244 -16.41 10.11 -7.90
C SER A 244 -17.43 9.67 -6.83
N GLN A 245 -18.42 8.88 -7.21
CA GLN A 245 -19.47 8.38 -6.30
C GLN A 245 -18.88 7.51 -5.18
N GLU A 246 -18.00 6.59 -5.51
CA GLU A 246 -17.37 5.70 -4.53
C GLU A 246 -16.47 6.48 -3.57
N ILE A 247 -15.73 7.47 -4.07
CA ILE A 247 -14.91 8.36 -3.24
C ILE A 247 -15.78 9.13 -2.25
N GLU A 248 -16.90 9.71 -2.70
CA GLU A 248 -17.85 10.41 -1.83
C GLU A 248 -18.44 9.49 -0.76
N LEU A 249 -18.87 8.29 -1.14
CA LEU A 249 -19.40 7.28 -0.22
C LEU A 249 -18.36 6.90 0.84
N LEU A 250 -17.11 6.71 0.48
CA LEU A 250 -16.05 6.36 1.43
C LEU A 250 -15.73 7.50 2.40
N GLN A 251 -15.87 8.75 1.97
CA GLN A 251 -15.64 9.92 2.84
C GLN A 251 -16.71 10.06 3.95
N THR A 252 -17.84 9.37 3.85
CA THR A 252 -18.83 9.33 4.93
C THR A 252 -18.33 8.59 6.17
N ILE A 253 -17.26 7.79 6.05
CA ILE A 253 -16.65 7.06 7.17
C ILE A 253 -15.76 8.03 7.97
N PRO A 254 -15.98 8.20 9.29
CA PRO A 254 -15.09 9.00 10.13
C PRO A 254 -13.61 8.55 10.00
N GLY A 255 -12.74 9.52 9.76
CA GLY A 255 -11.30 9.29 9.58
C GLY A 255 -10.85 8.96 8.15
N ILE A 256 -11.77 8.93 7.19
CA ILE A 256 -11.46 8.82 5.75
C ILE A 256 -11.75 10.16 5.08
N LYS A 257 -10.72 10.78 4.52
CA LYS A 257 -10.80 11.97 3.66
C LYS A 257 -10.58 11.57 2.20
N LYS A 258 -10.71 12.52 1.28
CA LYS A 258 -10.59 12.32 -0.17
C LYS A 258 -9.33 11.53 -0.55
N ASP A 259 -8.16 11.97 -0.09
CA ASP A 259 -6.89 11.30 -0.41
C ASP A 259 -6.85 9.85 0.06
N SER A 260 -7.32 9.60 1.29
CA SER A 260 -7.41 8.23 1.82
C SER A 260 -8.42 7.37 1.04
N ALA A 261 -9.54 7.95 0.60
CA ALA A 261 -10.54 7.26 -0.20
C ALA A 261 -9.98 6.87 -1.58
N MET A 262 -9.29 7.80 -2.28
CA MET A 262 -8.61 7.52 -3.55
C MET A 262 -7.58 6.39 -3.42
N ARG A 263 -6.75 6.42 -2.39
CA ARG A 263 -5.74 5.40 -2.10
C ARG A 263 -6.35 4.04 -1.74
N ILE A 264 -7.51 4.01 -1.07
CA ILE A 264 -8.27 2.79 -0.80
C ILE A 264 -8.75 2.19 -2.12
N VAL A 265 -9.39 3.00 -2.98
CA VAL A 265 -9.87 2.56 -4.31
C VAL A 265 -8.70 2.04 -5.15
N ALA A 266 -7.55 2.70 -5.15
CA ALA A 266 -6.34 2.26 -5.85
C ALA A 266 -5.88 0.84 -5.45
N GLU A 267 -6.04 0.46 -4.19
CA GLU A 267 -5.59 -0.86 -3.71
C GLU A 267 -6.65 -1.96 -3.85
N ILE A 268 -7.94 -1.68 -3.66
CA ILE A 268 -8.99 -2.71 -3.64
C ILE A 268 -9.93 -2.67 -4.85
N GLY A 269 -9.90 -1.59 -5.64
CA GLY A 269 -10.93 -1.33 -6.66
C GLY A 269 -12.28 -0.98 -6.05
N VAL A 270 -13.31 -0.95 -6.90
CA VAL A 270 -14.68 -0.64 -6.51
C VAL A 270 -15.62 -1.83 -6.68
N ASP A 271 -15.27 -2.81 -7.51
CA ASP A 271 -16.03 -4.06 -7.67
C ASP A 271 -15.69 -5.05 -6.57
N MET A 272 -16.62 -5.24 -5.65
CA MET A 272 -16.46 -6.16 -4.52
C MET A 272 -16.72 -7.63 -4.89
N LYS A 273 -17.07 -7.95 -6.14
CA LYS A 273 -17.16 -9.36 -6.61
C LYS A 273 -15.82 -10.08 -6.49
N ALA A 274 -14.70 -9.35 -6.61
CA ALA A 274 -13.37 -9.88 -6.38
C ALA A 274 -13.17 -10.43 -4.94
N PHE A 275 -13.95 -9.94 -3.98
CA PHE A 275 -13.93 -10.36 -2.59
C PHE A 275 -15.32 -10.81 -2.14
N ILE A 276 -15.62 -12.09 -2.31
CA ILE A 276 -16.95 -12.69 -2.06
C ILE A 276 -17.50 -12.33 -0.67
N THR A 277 -16.65 -12.13 0.32
CA THR A 277 -17.04 -11.76 1.69
C THR A 277 -16.13 -10.68 2.28
N ALA A 278 -16.67 -9.93 3.23
CA ALA A 278 -15.86 -8.99 4.03
C ALA A 278 -14.70 -9.69 4.76
N SER A 279 -14.81 -10.97 5.11
CA SER A 279 -13.73 -11.76 5.70
C SER A 279 -12.60 -12.02 4.70
N ALA A 280 -12.91 -12.19 3.42
CA ALA A 280 -11.93 -12.41 2.36
C ALA A 280 -11.02 -11.17 2.18
N ILE A 281 -11.60 -9.98 2.04
CA ILE A 281 -10.82 -8.74 1.90
C ILE A 281 -10.01 -8.43 3.17
N VAL A 282 -10.55 -8.71 4.37
CA VAL A 282 -9.82 -8.55 5.64
C VAL A 282 -8.61 -9.48 5.72
N GLY A 283 -8.76 -10.73 5.24
CA GLY A 283 -7.65 -11.67 5.11
C GLY A 283 -6.59 -11.19 4.12
N TRP A 284 -7.02 -10.74 2.94
CA TRP A 284 -6.14 -10.21 1.90
C TRP A 284 -5.36 -8.97 2.34
N ALA A 285 -5.99 -8.09 3.14
CA ALA A 285 -5.33 -6.92 3.72
C ALA A 285 -4.38 -7.26 4.90
N GLY A 286 -4.32 -8.51 5.34
CA GLY A 286 -3.49 -8.91 6.47
C GLY A 286 -4.00 -8.40 7.83
N LEU A 287 -5.31 -8.14 7.95
CA LEU A 287 -5.95 -7.67 9.18
C LEU A 287 -6.68 -8.80 9.94
N LYS A 288 -6.60 -10.05 9.46
CA LYS A 288 -7.15 -11.22 10.12
C LYS A 288 -6.08 -11.85 11.03
N PRO A 289 -6.38 -12.12 12.32
CA PRO A 289 -5.47 -12.88 13.17
C PRO A 289 -5.35 -14.32 12.66
N ARG A 290 -4.16 -14.90 12.78
CA ARG A 290 -3.99 -16.35 12.63
C ARG A 290 -4.63 -17.06 13.82
N ASN A 291 -5.35 -18.13 13.53
CA ASN A 291 -5.75 -19.13 14.53
C ASN A 291 -4.82 -20.34 14.39
N ASP A 292 -3.55 -20.15 14.75
CA ASP A 292 -2.61 -21.27 14.79
C ASP A 292 -2.83 -21.99 16.13
N GLU A 293 -3.75 -22.93 16.14
CA GLU A 293 -4.05 -23.78 17.30
C GLU A 293 -3.75 -25.23 16.95
N SER A 294 -3.09 -25.94 17.83
CA SER A 294 -2.80 -27.38 17.71
C SER A 294 -2.93 -28.01 19.07
N ALA A 295 -3.77 -29.05 19.18
CA ALA A 295 -4.05 -29.77 20.43
C ALA A 295 -4.45 -28.85 21.59
N GLY A 296 -5.34 -27.87 21.31
CA GLY A 296 -5.83 -26.90 22.33
C GLY A 296 -4.81 -25.82 22.71
N LYS A 297 -3.59 -25.83 22.15
CA LYS A 297 -2.57 -24.82 22.43
C LYS A 297 -2.46 -23.82 21.30
N ILE A 298 -2.64 -22.52 21.60
CA ILE A 298 -2.51 -21.42 20.65
C ILE A 298 -1.01 -21.18 20.39
N LYS A 299 -0.53 -21.51 19.17
CA LYS A 299 0.86 -21.30 18.75
C LYS A 299 1.17 -19.87 18.32
N GLY A 300 0.18 -19.12 17.86
CA GLY A 300 0.39 -17.74 17.43
C GLY A 300 -0.90 -16.96 17.22
N ARG A 301 -0.86 -15.68 17.58
CA ARG A 301 -1.96 -14.70 17.36
C ARG A 301 -1.53 -13.55 16.45
N LYS A 302 -0.41 -13.70 15.72
CA LYS A 302 0.04 -12.69 14.76
C LYS A 302 -0.94 -12.61 13.60
N THR A 303 -1.10 -11.43 13.04
CA THR A 303 -1.89 -11.26 11.82
C THR A 303 -1.19 -11.89 10.62
N LEU A 304 -1.96 -12.32 9.62
CA LEU A 304 -1.43 -12.82 8.35
C LEU A 304 -0.61 -11.73 7.63
N HIS A 305 0.30 -12.17 6.78
CA HIS A 305 0.85 -11.29 5.75
C HIS A 305 -0.27 -10.88 4.78
N GLY A 306 -0.24 -9.66 4.30
CA GLY A 306 -1.25 -9.13 3.38
C GLY A 306 -0.76 -7.87 2.70
N ASN A 307 -1.66 -7.13 2.06
CA ASN A 307 -1.33 -5.90 1.37
C ASN A 307 -0.83 -4.83 2.36
N LYS A 308 0.49 -4.56 2.32
CA LYS A 308 1.14 -3.61 3.24
C LYS A 308 0.69 -2.16 3.04
N PHE A 309 0.37 -1.78 1.80
CA PHE A 309 -0.04 -0.42 1.46
C PHE A 309 -1.41 -0.10 2.05
N LEU A 310 -2.39 -0.96 1.77
CA LEU A 310 -3.73 -0.83 2.35
C LEU A 310 -3.72 -0.93 3.88
N ARG A 311 -2.93 -1.85 4.44
CA ARG A 311 -2.86 -2.03 5.89
C ARG A 311 -2.36 -0.77 6.60
N VAL A 312 -1.28 -0.15 6.13
CA VAL A 312 -0.74 1.09 6.71
C VAL A 312 -1.77 2.21 6.61
N LEU A 313 -2.38 2.38 5.44
CA LEU A 313 -3.40 3.39 5.21
C LEU A 313 -4.60 3.23 6.15
N LEU A 314 -5.13 2.01 6.28
CA LEU A 314 -6.27 1.73 7.18
C LEU A 314 -5.94 1.95 8.66
N VAL A 315 -4.71 1.73 9.09
CA VAL A 315 -4.27 2.04 10.46
C VAL A 315 -4.25 3.55 10.66
N GLN A 316 -3.80 4.34 9.69
CA GLN A 316 -3.84 5.81 9.74
C GLN A 316 -5.30 6.31 9.78
N CYS A 317 -6.18 5.78 8.93
CA CYS A 317 -7.61 6.09 8.97
C CYS A 317 -8.24 5.73 10.33
N ALA A 318 -7.89 4.57 10.89
CA ALA A 318 -8.37 4.16 12.21
C ALA A 318 -7.88 5.08 13.31
N TRP A 319 -6.63 5.54 13.25
CA TRP A 319 -6.09 6.51 14.19
C TRP A 319 -6.85 7.83 14.15
N ALA A 320 -7.17 8.36 12.96
CA ALA A 320 -7.99 9.55 12.79
C ALA A 320 -9.44 9.32 13.31
N ALA A 321 -10.07 8.20 12.94
CA ALA A 321 -11.42 7.84 13.36
C ALA A 321 -11.56 7.70 14.88
N CYS A 322 -10.55 7.14 15.56
CA CYS A 322 -10.51 6.99 17.01
C CYS A 322 -10.39 8.32 17.77
N ARG A 323 -9.96 9.40 17.10
CA ARG A 323 -9.88 10.77 17.66
C ARG A 323 -11.13 11.60 17.37
N THR A 324 -11.99 11.17 16.47
CA THR A 324 -13.25 11.84 16.15
C THR A 324 -14.25 11.59 17.29
N LYS A 325 -14.37 12.54 18.21
CA LYS A 325 -15.32 12.49 19.36
C LYS A 325 -16.74 12.22 18.85
N GLY A 326 -17.49 11.41 19.57
CA GLY A 326 -18.86 11.03 19.21
C GLY A 326 -18.94 9.93 18.12
N SER A 327 -17.83 9.56 17.47
CA SER A 327 -17.86 8.48 16.50
C SER A 327 -17.89 7.09 17.16
N ARG A 328 -18.52 6.13 16.50
CA ARG A 328 -18.49 4.73 16.91
C ARG A 328 -17.07 4.18 17.13
N PHE A 329 -16.10 4.65 16.33
CA PHE A 329 -14.71 4.23 16.42
C PHE A 329 -14.03 4.78 17.68
N PHE A 330 -14.37 6.00 18.10
CA PHE A 330 -13.89 6.60 19.35
C PHE A 330 -14.31 5.74 20.54
N TYR A 331 -15.60 5.47 20.71
CA TYR A 331 -16.10 4.66 21.84
C TYR A 331 -15.55 3.23 21.82
N LYS A 332 -15.52 2.61 20.64
CA LYS A 332 -14.94 1.27 20.50
C LYS A 332 -13.46 1.24 20.90
N TYR A 333 -12.68 2.25 20.51
CA TYR A 333 -11.28 2.35 20.87
C TYR A 333 -11.11 2.48 22.40
N GLN A 334 -11.86 3.36 23.04
CA GLN A 334 -11.86 3.52 24.50
C GLN A 334 -12.18 2.21 25.23
N THR A 335 -13.18 1.47 24.77
CA THR A 335 -13.52 0.15 25.35
C THR A 335 -12.42 -0.88 25.16
N LEU A 336 -11.80 -0.92 23.97
CA LEU A 336 -10.76 -1.90 23.67
C LEU A 336 -9.46 -1.63 24.42
N THR A 337 -9.07 -0.37 24.61
CA THR A 337 -7.82 -0.01 25.32
C THR A 337 -7.84 -0.34 26.81
N LYS A 338 -9.02 -0.53 27.41
CA LYS A 338 -9.15 -1.04 28.78
C LYS A 338 -8.64 -2.47 28.97
N ARG A 339 -8.60 -3.29 27.90
CA ARG A 339 -8.27 -4.72 27.95
C ARG A 339 -7.15 -5.16 27.00
N MET A 340 -6.68 -4.29 26.11
CA MET A 340 -5.61 -4.62 25.18
C MET A 340 -4.74 -3.40 24.85
N ASN A 341 -3.52 -3.67 24.32
CA ASN A 341 -2.59 -2.63 23.90
C ASN A 341 -3.20 -1.74 22.79
N HIS A 342 -2.85 -0.44 22.79
CA HIS A 342 -3.26 0.57 21.82
C HIS A 342 -3.12 0.11 20.36
N ASN A 343 -2.00 -0.49 19.99
CA ASN A 343 -1.76 -0.97 18.62
C ASN A 343 -2.75 -2.08 18.22
N LYS A 344 -3.11 -2.98 19.14
CA LYS A 344 -4.12 -4.01 18.90
C LYS A 344 -5.51 -3.42 18.77
N ALA A 345 -5.84 -2.41 19.58
CA ALA A 345 -7.11 -1.69 19.50
C ALA A 345 -7.26 -0.93 18.17
N LEU A 346 -6.17 -0.29 17.69
CA LEU A 346 -6.13 0.35 16.37
C LEU A 346 -6.33 -0.64 15.22
N LEU A 347 -5.63 -1.78 15.24
CA LEU A 347 -5.81 -2.83 14.23
C LEU A 347 -7.24 -3.39 14.21
N ALA A 348 -7.88 -3.51 15.37
CA ALA A 348 -9.28 -3.94 15.47
C ALA A 348 -10.24 -2.91 14.84
N ASN A 349 -9.97 -1.61 15.00
CA ASN A 349 -10.73 -0.55 14.33
C ASN A 349 -10.42 -0.50 12.82
N ALA A 350 -9.17 -0.63 12.39
CA ALA A 350 -8.79 -0.72 10.98
C ALA A 350 -9.50 -1.88 10.28
N ARG A 351 -9.55 -3.07 10.91
CA ARG A 351 -10.35 -4.20 10.43
C ARG A 351 -11.83 -3.85 10.29
N LYS A 352 -12.42 -3.17 11.29
CA LYS A 352 -13.84 -2.79 11.23
C LYS A 352 -14.11 -1.76 10.14
N ILE A 353 -13.21 -0.81 9.92
CA ILE A 353 -13.29 0.16 8.83
C ILE A 353 -13.29 -0.58 7.48
N LEU A 354 -12.40 -1.56 7.26
CA LEU A 354 -12.36 -2.31 6.01
C LEU A 354 -13.64 -3.12 5.76
N VAL A 355 -14.23 -3.70 6.80
CA VAL A 355 -15.55 -4.37 6.69
C VAL A 355 -16.64 -3.38 6.28
N ILE A 356 -16.61 -2.15 6.80
CA ILE A 356 -17.56 -1.10 6.45
C ILE A 356 -17.34 -0.64 5.00
N ILE A 357 -16.11 -0.43 4.58
CA ILE A 357 -15.73 -0.11 3.19
C ILE A 357 -16.31 -1.16 2.23
N TRP A 358 -16.09 -2.44 2.52
CA TRP A 358 -16.63 -3.54 1.72
C TRP A 358 -18.17 -3.47 1.60
N ASN A 359 -18.87 -3.21 2.71
CA ASN A 359 -20.33 -3.05 2.70
C ASN A 359 -20.80 -1.84 1.90
N ILE A 360 -20.11 -0.69 2.05
CA ILE A 360 -20.45 0.54 1.31
C ILE A 360 -20.28 0.33 -0.19
N LEU A 361 -19.15 -0.22 -0.62
CA LEU A 361 -18.89 -0.46 -2.03
C LEU A 361 -19.80 -1.54 -2.63
N SER A 362 -20.16 -2.58 -1.85
CA SER A 362 -21.10 -3.62 -2.29
C SER A 362 -22.53 -3.12 -2.41
N LYS A 363 -22.99 -2.25 -1.48
CA LYS A 363 -24.39 -1.80 -1.40
C LYS A 363 -24.61 -0.44 -2.04
N LYS A 364 -23.54 0.29 -2.37
CA LYS A 364 -23.58 1.69 -2.86
C LYS A 364 -24.38 2.62 -1.92
N GLN A 365 -24.21 2.44 -0.61
CA GLN A 365 -24.90 3.22 0.42
C GLN A 365 -23.90 3.90 1.34
N PRO A 366 -24.15 5.15 1.79
CA PRO A 366 -23.26 5.86 2.70
C PRO A 366 -23.21 5.20 4.08
N PHE A 367 -22.16 5.50 4.82
CA PHE A 367 -22.03 5.10 6.22
C PHE A 367 -23.05 5.84 7.09
N THR A 368 -23.97 5.11 7.70
CA THR A 368 -24.94 5.65 8.66
C THR A 368 -24.54 5.25 10.08
N THR A 369 -24.40 6.23 10.95
CA THR A 369 -24.22 6.05 12.38
C THR A 369 -25.58 5.88 13.07
N THR A 370 -26.27 4.80 12.84
CA THR A 370 -27.33 4.39 13.77
C THR A 370 -26.67 3.72 14.98
N TYR A 371 -26.16 4.52 15.91
CA TYR A 371 -25.81 4.04 17.23
C TYR A 371 -27.07 4.16 18.08
N ILE A 372 -27.83 3.09 18.16
CA ILE A 372 -28.74 2.88 19.29
C ILE A 372 -27.79 2.51 20.44
N ALA A 373 -27.58 3.45 21.38
CA ALA A 373 -26.94 3.16 22.65
C ALA A 373 -27.85 2.14 23.34
N ALA A 374 -27.38 0.90 23.47
CA ALA A 374 -27.97 -0.06 24.38
C ALA A 374 -27.20 0.01 25.69
#